data_06e2874b27a513801766d6cb840deca7
#
_entry.id   06e2874b27a513801766d6cb840deca7
#
_cell.length_a   1.000
_cell.length_b   1.000
_cell.length_c   1.000
_cell.angle_alpha   90.00
_cell.angle_beta   90.00
_cell.angle_gamma   90.00
#
_symmetry.space_group_name_H-M   'P 1'
#
loop_
_entity.id
_entity.type
_entity.pdbx_description
1 polymer ?
#
loop_
_entity_poly.entity_id
_entity_poly.type
_entity_poly.pdbx_seq_one_letter_code
_entity_poly.pdbx_strand_id
1 'polypeptide(L)'
;MNKNRKTLSIVSYILGIVLLLFLTSLLFNMNQEEVTKLKYYEVLEMFEDDKIESYTLDLGTGALEAQVKDQKEKLSYTVPNVSVFLSDVEKILEAKGESAAALQPDYLPIKQTPWWVSMVPTLVLIGAMAVFWFFMMRQGGGAGGAMTFGKANYRTGKGEKPTTFADVAGCKEEKEELEEIVDFLKHPNQFNALGARIPKGVLLVGQPGTGKTLLARAVAGEAGVPFFSISGSDFVEMFVGVGASRVRDLFGEAKKNAPSIVFIDEIDAVGRHRGAGLGGGHDEREQTLNQLLVEMDGFGNNTGIIVMAATNRPDILDPALLRPGRFDRQITIGSPDIEGREAILKIHTKNKPLAPDTDLSVIAKSTAGFTGAELENLVNEAALLAARRKKRAITMAEIEEATIKVVAGPEKRSHKTSEKDRRLTAYHEAGHAVVTYFCPTQDPVHEISTIPRGYAGGYTMSLPSEDRNYVTKHYLEEELCTLLGGRVAEKVILGDISTGASNDIERATTIARNMVMRYGFSEKLGPMVYGSDENEIFLGRDISQGRHYSDEVASDIDAEIRLFIDNAYDRAEKILTEHRDRLEAVAAVLLEKEKVSGEEFERIMEEKQEEKATEADSPKGAEE
;
A
#
# COMPACT_ATOMS: atom_id res chain seq x y z
N MET A 1 -14.01 -12.06 22.39
CA MET A 1 -14.72 -11.72 23.64
C MET A 1 -14.08 -10.61 24.49
N ASN A 2 -13.17 -9.78 23.98
CA ASN A 2 -12.44 -8.78 24.80
C ASN A 2 -12.78 -7.30 24.54
N LYS A 3 -13.67 -7.01 23.59
CA LYS A 3 -14.06 -5.61 23.27
C LYS A 3 -15.05 -5.03 24.31
N ASN A 4 -15.92 -5.86 24.88
CA ASN A 4 -16.94 -5.41 25.85
C ASN A 4 -16.38 -5.12 27.26
N ARG A 5 -15.22 -5.65 27.63
CA ARG A 5 -14.61 -5.34 28.95
C ARG A 5 -13.94 -3.95 28.97
N LYS A 6 -13.38 -3.48 27.86
CA LYS A 6 -12.77 -2.13 27.78
C LYS A 6 -13.84 -1.03 27.78
N THR A 7 -14.97 -1.23 27.11
CA THR A 7 -16.09 -0.28 27.12
C THR A 7 -16.76 -0.21 28.48
N LEU A 8 -16.93 -1.32 29.21
CA LEU A 8 -17.48 -1.30 30.57
C LEU A 8 -16.58 -0.52 31.54
N SER A 9 -15.26 -0.62 31.41
CA SER A 9 -14.33 0.12 32.29
C SER A 9 -14.38 1.62 32.03
N ILE A 10 -14.45 2.07 30.79
CA ILE A 10 -14.56 3.50 30.44
C ILE A 10 -15.88 4.09 30.95
N VAL A 11 -16.98 3.37 30.81
CA VAL A 11 -18.30 3.79 31.31
C VAL A 11 -18.29 3.91 32.84
N SER A 12 -17.65 2.98 33.57
CA SER A 12 -17.54 3.07 35.03
C SER A 12 -16.70 4.25 35.51
N TYR A 13 -15.66 4.66 34.73
CA TYR A 13 -14.87 5.86 35.05
C TYR A 13 -15.65 7.16 34.83
N ILE A 14 -16.38 7.26 33.72
CA ILE A 14 -17.25 8.41 33.44
C ILE A 14 -18.32 8.53 34.53
N LEU A 15 -18.92 7.40 34.95
CA LEU A 15 -19.91 7.36 36.01
C LEU A 15 -19.32 7.80 37.36
N GLY A 16 -18.08 7.40 37.68
CA GLY A 16 -17.35 7.81 38.88
C GLY A 16 -17.06 9.31 38.91
N ILE A 17 -16.65 9.90 37.80
CA ILE A 17 -16.40 11.34 37.68
C ILE A 17 -17.70 12.13 37.79
N VAL A 18 -18.77 11.68 37.13
CA VAL A 18 -20.11 12.30 37.20
C VAL A 18 -20.65 12.23 38.62
N LEU A 19 -20.50 11.10 39.33
CA LEU A 19 -20.89 10.96 40.72
C LEU A 19 -20.10 11.89 41.65
N LEU A 20 -18.80 12.06 41.41
CA LEU A 20 -17.93 12.97 42.18
C LEU A 20 -18.34 14.44 41.97
N LEU A 21 -18.63 14.84 40.74
CA LEU A 21 -19.14 16.16 40.39
C LEU A 21 -20.53 16.42 40.96
N PHE A 22 -21.38 15.41 40.97
CA PHE A 22 -22.70 15.48 41.59
C PHE A 22 -22.64 15.63 43.10
N LEU A 23 -21.74 14.89 43.78
CA LEU A 23 -21.53 15.01 45.23
C LEU A 23 -20.92 16.38 45.61
N THR A 24 -19.99 16.91 44.83
CA THR A 24 -19.45 18.25 45.04
C THR A 24 -20.50 19.33 44.80
N SER A 25 -21.36 19.19 43.80
CA SER A 25 -22.48 20.08 43.54
C SER A 25 -23.50 20.05 44.67
N LEU A 26 -23.76 18.86 45.24
CA LEU A 26 -24.70 18.69 46.36
C LEU A 26 -24.17 19.36 47.66
N LEU A 27 -22.86 19.25 47.92
CA LEU A 27 -22.18 19.92 49.03
C LEU A 27 -22.14 21.45 48.88
N PHE A 28 -22.06 21.94 47.64
CA PHE A 28 -22.08 23.38 47.37
C PHE A 28 -23.49 23.98 47.45
N ASN A 29 -24.52 23.19 47.13
CA ASN A 29 -25.92 23.65 47.15
C ASN A 29 -26.59 23.59 48.55
N MET A 30 -25.98 22.90 49.51
CA MET A 30 -26.52 22.84 50.89
C MET A 30 -26.33 24.13 51.68
N ASN A 31 -25.66 25.15 51.20
CA ASN A 31 -25.38 26.42 51.90
C ASN A 31 -26.08 27.64 51.27
N GLN A 32 -27.10 27.47 50.46
CA GLN A 32 -27.92 28.62 50.01
C GLN A 32 -29.18 28.73 50.87
N GLU A 33 -29.11 29.54 51.95
CA GLU A 33 -30.28 30.06 52.60
C GLU A 33 -31.02 31.05 51.66
N GLU A 34 -32.33 31.01 51.65
CA GLU A 34 -33.19 31.86 50.83
C GLU A 34 -32.95 33.33 51.21
N VAL A 35 -32.34 34.07 50.30
CA VAL A 35 -32.13 35.53 50.44
C VAL A 35 -33.49 36.19 50.25
N THR A 36 -34.03 36.77 51.34
CA THR A 36 -35.23 37.64 51.34
C THR A 36 -35.02 38.81 50.39
N LYS A 37 -36.02 39.16 49.61
CA LYS A 37 -35.97 40.16 48.53
C LYS A 37 -35.98 41.62 49.02
N LEU A 38 -35.64 41.91 50.32
CA LEU A 38 -35.56 43.25 50.86
C LEU A 38 -34.26 43.94 50.48
N LYS A 39 -34.37 45.24 50.18
CA LYS A 39 -33.17 46.07 49.85
C LYS A 39 -32.63 46.69 51.13
N TYR A 40 -31.32 46.95 51.15
CA TYR A 40 -30.62 47.49 52.32
C TYR A 40 -31.25 48.78 52.89
N TYR A 41 -31.65 49.71 52.01
CA TYR A 41 -32.28 50.96 52.45
C TYR A 41 -33.65 50.73 53.11
N GLU A 42 -34.43 49.73 52.69
CA GLU A 42 -35.74 49.42 53.29
C GLU A 42 -35.56 48.88 54.73
N VAL A 43 -34.45 48.19 54.98
CA VAL A 43 -34.11 47.75 56.33
C VAL A 43 -33.75 48.95 57.20
N LEU A 44 -32.96 49.94 56.70
CA LEU A 44 -32.61 51.15 57.46
C LEU A 44 -33.83 52.01 57.73
N GLU A 45 -34.74 52.16 56.78
CA GLU A 45 -36.00 52.88 56.94
C GLU A 45 -36.85 52.31 58.10
N MET A 46 -36.82 50.98 58.31
CA MET A 46 -37.50 50.37 59.46
C MET A 46 -36.86 50.77 60.80
N PHE A 47 -35.57 51.06 60.83
CA PHE A 47 -34.90 51.63 62.00
C PHE A 47 -35.20 53.10 62.18
N GLU A 48 -35.36 53.85 61.09
CA GLU A 48 -35.77 55.29 61.07
C GLU A 48 -37.24 55.43 61.56
N ASP A 49 -38.12 54.55 61.14
CA ASP A 49 -39.58 54.58 61.47
C ASP A 49 -39.90 54.00 62.87
N ASP A 50 -38.93 53.65 63.66
CA ASP A 50 -39.07 53.04 65.00
C ASP A 50 -39.92 51.75 65.02
N LYS A 51 -39.84 50.99 63.90
CA LYS A 51 -40.57 49.74 63.73
C LYS A 51 -39.88 48.50 64.33
N ILE A 52 -38.60 48.62 64.65
CA ILE A 52 -37.76 47.54 65.20
C ILE A 52 -37.82 47.60 66.74
N GLU A 53 -38.11 46.46 67.39
CA GLU A 53 -38.14 46.31 68.83
C GLU A 53 -36.80 45.80 69.37
N SER A 54 -36.22 44.80 68.73
CA SER A 54 -34.91 44.25 69.05
C SER A 54 -34.28 43.61 67.79
N TYR A 55 -32.92 43.51 67.76
CA TYR A 55 -32.24 42.82 66.69
C TYR A 55 -31.03 42.01 67.16
N THR A 56 -30.79 40.90 66.48
CA THR A 56 -29.59 40.05 66.69
C THR A 56 -28.78 40.10 65.39
N LEU A 57 -27.49 40.36 65.48
CA LEU A 57 -26.57 40.45 64.35
C LEU A 57 -25.42 39.49 64.52
N ASP A 58 -25.25 38.55 63.62
CA ASP A 58 -24.08 37.70 63.56
C ASP A 58 -22.90 38.46 62.89
N LEU A 59 -21.87 38.77 63.66
CA LEU A 59 -20.70 39.52 63.21
C LEU A 59 -19.83 38.79 62.18
N GLY A 60 -19.98 37.46 62.05
CA GLY A 60 -19.23 36.62 61.14
C GLY A 60 -19.89 36.45 59.77
N THR A 61 -21.23 36.25 59.77
CA THR A 61 -22.00 35.97 58.54
C THR A 61 -22.75 37.18 58.03
N GLY A 62 -22.94 38.24 58.89
CA GLY A 62 -23.78 39.40 58.56
C GLY A 62 -25.28 39.10 58.66
N ALA A 63 -25.69 37.94 59.18
CA ALA A 63 -27.10 37.63 59.34
C ALA A 63 -27.72 38.51 60.39
N LEU A 64 -28.75 39.27 60.01
CA LEU A 64 -29.53 40.17 60.87
C LEU A 64 -30.91 39.54 61.06
N GLU A 65 -31.28 39.26 62.30
CA GLU A 65 -32.65 38.94 62.68
C GLU A 65 -33.20 40.08 63.50
N ALA A 66 -34.27 40.76 62.98
CA ALA A 66 -34.87 41.85 63.68
C ALA A 66 -36.34 41.53 64.01
N GLN A 67 -36.78 41.88 65.25
CA GLN A 67 -38.16 41.77 65.66
C GLN A 67 -38.87 43.08 65.32
N VAL A 68 -39.88 43.01 64.46
CA VAL A 68 -40.68 44.17 64.07
C VAL A 68 -41.85 44.32 65.04
N LYS A 69 -42.14 45.54 65.54
CA LYS A 69 -43.26 45.85 66.39
C LYS A 69 -44.60 45.43 65.71
N ASP A 70 -45.46 44.81 66.38
CA ASP A 70 -46.77 44.33 65.91
C ASP A 70 -46.75 43.16 64.89
N GLN A 71 -45.59 42.54 64.60
CA GLN A 71 -45.48 41.39 63.77
C GLN A 71 -44.92 40.18 64.53
N LYS A 72 -45.56 38.99 64.33
CA LYS A 72 -45.12 37.75 65.01
C LYS A 72 -43.92 37.07 64.31
N GLU A 73 -43.60 37.42 63.06
CA GLU A 73 -42.50 36.85 62.31
C GLU A 73 -41.24 37.77 62.42
N LYS A 74 -40.11 37.17 62.67
CA LYS A 74 -38.83 37.88 62.66
C LYS A 74 -38.39 38.21 61.23
N LEU A 75 -37.90 39.39 61.03
CA LEU A 75 -37.26 39.82 59.81
C LEU A 75 -35.85 39.20 59.72
N SER A 76 -35.59 38.38 58.72
CA SER A 76 -34.22 37.84 58.46
C SER A 76 -33.66 38.52 57.21
N TYR A 77 -32.46 39.13 57.37
CA TYR A 77 -31.78 39.85 56.31
C TYR A 77 -30.23 39.63 56.45
N THR A 78 -29.53 39.47 55.36
CA THR A 78 -28.05 39.42 55.36
C THR A 78 -27.45 40.77 55.02
N VAL A 79 -26.80 41.39 56.00
CA VAL A 79 -26.19 42.69 55.85
C VAL A 79 -24.93 42.60 54.99
N PRO A 80 -24.80 43.35 53.91
CA PRO A 80 -23.67 43.25 53.00
C PRO A 80 -22.32 43.62 53.63
N ASN A 81 -22.36 44.54 54.61
CA ASN A 81 -21.18 44.97 55.39
C ASN A 81 -21.61 45.36 56.80
N VAL A 82 -21.17 44.54 57.75
CA VAL A 82 -21.52 44.69 59.17
C VAL A 82 -21.05 46.04 59.74
N SER A 83 -19.86 46.49 59.43
CA SER A 83 -19.31 47.74 59.95
C SER A 83 -20.05 48.98 59.46
N VAL A 84 -20.48 48.97 58.16
CA VAL A 84 -21.30 50.06 57.57
C VAL A 84 -22.66 50.08 58.20
N PHE A 85 -23.30 48.90 58.37
CA PHE A 85 -24.61 48.81 58.95
C PHE A 85 -24.63 49.35 60.41
N LEU A 86 -23.67 48.96 61.24
CA LEU A 86 -23.57 49.44 62.59
C LEU A 86 -23.41 50.96 62.66
N SER A 87 -22.58 51.54 61.76
CA SER A 87 -22.38 52.98 61.67
C SER A 87 -23.65 53.73 61.22
N ASP A 88 -24.39 53.12 60.26
CA ASP A 88 -25.63 53.77 59.76
C ASP A 88 -26.77 53.69 60.79
N VAL A 89 -26.90 52.57 61.48
CA VAL A 89 -27.87 52.41 62.60
C VAL A 89 -27.52 53.38 63.74
N GLU A 90 -26.19 53.51 64.09
CA GLU A 90 -25.76 54.44 65.12
C GLU A 90 -26.10 55.90 64.77
N LYS A 91 -25.87 56.35 63.54
CA LYS A 91 -26.26 57.69 63.06
C LYS A 91 -27.77 57.92 63.12
N ILE A 92 -28.59 56.92 62.77
CA ILE A 92 -30.03 57.02 62.85
C ILE A 92 -30.49 57.24 64.32
N LEU A 93 -29.90 56.47 65.25
CA LEU A 93 -30.21 56.58 66.67
C LEU A 93 -29.73 57.89 67.28
N GLU A 94 -28.50 58.35 66.95
CA GLU A 94 -28.01 59.68 67.36
C GLU A 94 -28.89 60.82 66.89
N ALA A 95 -29.38 60.75 65.65
CA ALA A 95 -30.28 61.77 65.10
C ALA A 95 -31.62 61.82 65.85
N LYS A 96 -32.03 60.72 66.44
CA LYS A 96 -33.27 60.63 67.27
C LYS A 96 -33.05 60.93 68.76
N GLY A 97 -31.79 61.11 69.17
CA GLY A 97 -31.46 61.29 70.59
C GLY A 97 -31.64 60.03 71.47
N GLU A 98 -31.71 58.86 70.86
CA GLU A 98 -31.88 57.58 71.54
C GLU A 98 -30.56 56.84 71.66
N SER A 99 -30.37 56.11 72.73
CA SER A 99 -29.19 55.27 72.91
C SER A 99 -29.37 53.92 72.20
N ALA A 100 -28.28 53.40 71.57
CA ALA A 100 -28.29 52.08 70.94
C ALA A 100 -28.81 50.94 71.85
N ALA A 101 -28.72 51.12 73.16
CA ALA A 101 -29.25 50.20 74.18
C ALA A 101 -30.80 50.07 74.18
N ALA A 102 -31.51 51.03 73.60
CA ALA A 102 -32.98 51.02 73.55
C ALA A 102 -33.53 49.93 72.62
N LEU A 103 -32.76 49.51 71.61
CA LEU A 103 -33.13 48.48 70.63
C LEU A 103 -32.60 47.07 71.04
N GLN A 104 -32.15 46.89 72.27
CA GLN A 104 -31.63 45.60 72.79
C GLN A 104 -30.79 44.82 71.78
N PRO A 105 -29.68 45.38 71.27
CA PRO A 105 -28.86 44.71 70.27
C PRO A 105 -28.18 43.47 70.87
N ASP A 106 -28.27 42.34 70.21
CA ASP A 106 -27.51 41.13 70.53
C ASP A 106 -26.51 40.81 69.39
N TYR A 107 -25.24 40.66 69.77
CA TYR A 107 -24.17 40.42 68.80
C TYR A 107 -23.60 39.01 68.99
N LEU A 108 -23.82 38.16 67.96
CA LEU A 108 -23.26 36.82 67.99
C LEU A 108 -21.77 36.87 67.56
N PRO A 109 -20.89 36.18 68.29
CA PRO A 109 -19.44 36.18 68.01
C PRO A 109 -19.13 35.42 66.73
N ILE A 110 -18.04 35.85 66.04
CA ILE A 110 -17.50 35.18 64.86
C ILE A 110 -17.11 33.75 65.19
N LYS A 111 -17.81 32.76 64.65
CA LYS A 111 -17.45 31.36 64.76
C LYS A 111 -16.16 31.09 63.97
N GLN A 112 -15.05 30.87 64.66
CA GLN A 112 -13.80 30.47 64.00
C GLN A 112 -13.94 29.00 63.54
N THR A 113 -13.99 28.78 62.23
CA THR A 113 -13.90 27.44 61.68
C THR A 113 -12.50 26.88 61.94
N PRO A 114 -12.39 25.65 62.50
CA PRO A 114 -11.07 25.05 62.73
C PRO A 114 -10.25 25.00 61.46
N TRP A 115 -8.97 25.36 61.53
CA TRP A 115 -8.04 25.47 60.40
C TRP A 115 -7.96 24.20 59.54
N TRP A 116 -8.21 23.03 60.12
CA TRP A 116 -8.21 21.75 59.40
C TRP A 116 -9.39 21.59 58.45
N VAL A 117 -10.51 22.27 58.60
CA VAL A 117 -11.71 22.20 57.77
C VAL A 117 -11.40 22.74 56.36
N SER A 118 -10.59 23.79 56.28
CA SER A 118 -10.14 24.37 55.00
C SER A 118 -9.18 23.44 54.26
N MET A 119 -8.54 22.47 54.94
CA MET A 119 -7.64 21.51 54.30
C MET A 119 -8.36 20.25 53.77
N VAL A 120 -9.60 19.97 54.20
CA VAL A 120 -10.36 18.78 53.80
C VAL A 120 -10.51 18.66 52.28
N PRO A 121 -10.89 19.70 51.52
CA PRO A 121 -10.99 19.60 50.08
C PRO A 121 -9.66 19.25 49.39
N THR A 122 -8.56 19.81 49.92
CA THR A 122 -7.22 19.54 49.38
C THR A 122 -6.77 18.11 49.69
N LEU A 123 -7.03 17.59 50.87
CA LEU A 123 -6.73 16.21 51.24
C LEU A 123 -7.57 15.20 50.45
N VAL A 124 -8.84 15.50 50.16
CA VAL A 124 -9.72 14.70 49.31
C VAL A 124 -9.18 14.67 47.88
N LEU A 125 -8.74 15.81 47.36
CA LEU A 125 -8.13 15.90 46.02
C LEU A 125 -6.83 15.08 45.93
N ILE A 126 -5.96 15.18 46.92
CA ILE A 126 -4.70 14.41 47.00
C ILE A 126 -5.04 12.91 47.10
N GLY A 127 -6.01 12.53 47.91
CA GLY A 127 -6.46 11.14 48.05
C GLY A 127 -7.02 10.60 46.73
N ALA A 128 -7.87 11.37 46.03
CA ALA A 128 -8.41 11.02 44.72
C ALA A 128 -7.30 10.88 43.69
N MET A 129 -6.31 11.77 43.70
CA MET A 129 -5.16 11.72 42.80
C MET A 129 -4.24 10.53 43.09
N ALA A 130 -4.06 10.18 44.34
CA ALA A 130 -3.29 8.99 44.74
C ALA A 130 -4.02 7.69 44.35
N VAL A 131 -5.34 7.63 44.53
CA VAL A 131 -6.17 6.50 44.06
C VAL A 131 -6.16 6.39 42.53
N PHE A 132 -6.27 7.52 41.84
CA PHE A 132 -6.16 7.56 40.38
C PHE A 132 -4.77 7.07 39.91
N TRP A 133 -3.69 7.54 40.57
CA TRP A 133 -2.31 7.11 40.27
C TRP A 133 -2.12 5.62 40.55
N PHE A 134 -2.65 5.12 41.67
CA PHE A 134 -2.61 3.71 42.02
C PHE A 134 -3.38 2.84 41.01
N PHE A 135 -4.54 3.26 40.58
CA PHE A 135 -5.30 2.57 39.51
C PHE A 135 -4.58 2.63 38.16
N MET A 136 -3.98 3.76 37.79
CA MET A 136 -3.20 3.92 36.58
C MET A 136 -1.97 3.03 36.60
N MET A 137 -1.25 2.90 37.74
CA MET A 137 -0.15 1.96 37.90
C MET A 137 -0.62 0.50 37.90
N ARG A 138 -1.78 0.19 38.44
CA ARG A 138 -2.34 -1.16 38.44
C ARG A 138 -2.95 -1.58 37.11
N GLN A 139 -3.46 -0.64 36.32
CA GLN A 139 -3.92 -0.87 34.95
C GLN A 139 -2.76 -0.85 33.94
N GLY A 140 -1.71 -0.08 34.21
CA GLY A 140 -0.40 -0.15 33.58
C GLY A 140 0.43 -1.34 34.06
N GLY A 141 -0.19 -2.31 34.71
CA GLY A 141 0.42 -3.52 35.26
C GLY A 141 1.16 -4.36 34.25
N GLY A 142 2.30 -3.87 33.96
CA GLY A 142 3.36 -4.33 33.11
C GLY A 142 4.22 -3.15 32.71
N ALA A 143 5.27 -2.90 33.45
CA ALA A 143 6.46 -2.19 32.92
C ALA A 143 6.97 -2.87 31.61
N GLY A 144 6.26 -3.90 31.11
CA GLY A 144 6.41 -4.54 29.82
C GLY A 144 5.69 -3.86 28.65
N GLY A 145 4.71 -2.96 28.86
CA GLY A 145 3.97 -2.33 27.76
C GLY A 145 4.82 -1.30 26.98
N ALA A 146 5.67 -0.56 27.65
CA ALA A 146 6.63 0.34 27.02
C ALA A 146 7.83 -0.41 26.39
N MET A 147 8.13 -1.65 26.82
CA MET A 147 9.16 -2.50 26.23
C MET A 147 8.67 -3.36 25.05
N THR A 148 7.36 -3.43 24.78
CA THR A 148 6.83 -4.22 23.66
C THR A 148 6.83 -3.48 22.32
N PHE A 149 7.04 -2.18 22.27
CA PHE A 149 7.18 -1.42 21.03
C PHE A 149 8.42 -1.82 20.20
N GLY A 150 9.45 -2.40 20.81
CA GLY A 150 10.68 -2.86 20.16
C GLY A 150 10.70 -4.34 19.77
N LYS A 151 9.65 -5.13 20.08
CA LYS A 151 9.63 -6.54 19.69
C LYS A 151 9.29 -6.71 18.23
N ALA A 152 10.09 -7.49 17.52
CA ALA A 152 9.83 -7.86 16.13
C ALA A 152 8.59 -8.75 16.05
N ASN A 153 7.67 -8.38 15.13
CA ASN A 153 6.50 -9.20 14.83
C ASN A 153 6.85 -10.15 13.67
N TYR A 154 7.71 -11.14 13.93
CA TYR A 154 8.11 -12.12 12.94
C TYR A 154 7.13 -13.30 12.90
N ARG A 155 6.94 -13.86 11.70
CA ARG A 155 6.17 -15.09 11.52
C ARG A 155 7.08 -16.29 11.75
N THR A 156 6.68 -17.16 12.67
CA THR A 156 7.33 -18.46 12.85
C THR A 156 6.44 -19.51 12.18
N GLY A 157 6.98 -20.30 11.28
CA GLY A 157 6.26 -21.39 10.60
C GLY A 157 5.87 -22.56 11.51
N LYS A 158 5.76 -22.36 12.83
CA LYS A 158 5.34 -23.38 13.78
C LYS A 158 3.84 -23.69 13.60
N GLY A 159 3.55 -24.89 13.09
CA GLY A 159 2.18 -25.42 12.98
C GLY A 159 1.62 -25.50 11.56
N GLU A 160 2.30 -24.97 10.57
CA GLU A 160 1.97 -25.19 9.14
C GLU A 160 2.72 -26.39 8.59
N LYS A 161 2.14 -27.07 7.57
CA LYS A 161 2.85 -28.11 6.83
C LYS A 161 4.10 -27.49 6.21
N PRO A 162 5.31 -28.05 6.45
CA PRO A 162 6.53 -27.48 5.89
C PRO A 162 6.46 -27.47 4.36
N THR A 163 6.73 -26.32 3.76
CA THR A 163 6.90 -26.17 2.32
C THR A 163 8.27 -26.74 1.94
N THR A 164 8.34 -27.59 0.93
CA THR A 164 9.58 -28.21 0.46
C THR A 164 9.86 -27.87 -1.00
N PHE A 165 10.99 -28.28 -1.56
CA PHE A 165 11.30 -28.09 -2.97
C PHE A 165 10.31 -28.80 -3.92
N ALA A 166 9.57 -29.80 -3.44
CA ALA A 166 8.49 -30.43 -4.18
C ALA A 166 7.26 -29.50 -4.39
N ASP A 167 7.09 -28.50 -3.54
CA ASP A 167 6.02 -27.50 -3.63
C ASP A 167 6.41 -26.30 -4.49
N VAL A 168 7.66 -26.23 -4.97
CA VAL A 168 8.19 -25.19 -5.87
C VAL A 168 8.37 -25.81 -7.23
N ALA A 169 7.73 -25.28 -8.26
CA ALA A 169 7.90 -25.72 -9.65
C ALA A 169 8.88 -24.80 -10.39
N GLY A 170 9.55 -25.31 -11.41
CA GLY A 170 10.62 -24.60 -12.13
C GLY A 170 11.86 -24.34 -11.25
N CYS A 171 12.65 -23.36 -11.61
CA CYS A 171 13.84 -22.93 -10.88
C CYS A 171 14.80 -24.10 -10.57
N LYS A 172 15.13 -24.91 -11.57
CA LYS A 172 15.96 -26.12 -11.37
C LYS A 172 17.36 -25.72 -10.90
N GLU A 173 17.97 -24.79 -11.58
CA GLU A 173 19.33 -24.30 -11.31
C GLU A 173 19.39 -23.58 -9.95
N GLU A 174 18.42 -22.74 -9.65
CA GLU A 174 18.36 -22.03 -8.38
C GLU A 174 18.14 -22.99 -7.19
N LYS A 175 17.41 -24.09 -7.40
CA LYS A 175 17.28 -25.12 -6.39
C LYS A 175 18.58 -25.86 -6.15
N GLU A 176 19.32 -26.24 -7.21
CA GLU A 176 20.62 -26.90 -7.10
C GLU A 176 21.61 -26.03 -6.31
N GLU A 177 21.64 -24.73 -6.57
CA GLU A 177 22.47 -23.78 -5.79
C GLU A 177 22.04 -23.71 -4.31
N LEU A 178 20.73 -23.80 -4.04
CA LEU A 178 20.20 -23.76 -2.69
C LEU A 178 20.29 -25.10 -1.95
N GLU A 179 20.42 -26.23 -2.65
CA GLU A 179 20.66 -27.54 -2.06
C GLU A 179 21.97 -27.57 -1.27
N GLU A 180 23.02 -26.87 -1.71
CA GLU A 180 24.26 -26.73 -0.93
C GLU A 180 24.02 -26.09 0.44
N ILE A 181 23.06 -25.14 0.52
CA ILE A 181 22.69 -24.48 1.78
C ILE A 181 21.90 -25.42 2.67
N VAL A 182 20.99 -26.20 2.07
CA VAL A 182 20.21 -27.23 2.77
C VAL A 182 21.15 -28.27 3.36
N ASP A 183 22.12 -28.78 2.56
CA ASP A 183 23.09 -29.78 3.00
C ASP A 183 23.98 -29.24 4.13
N PHE A 184 24.39 -28.00 4.05
CA PHE A 184 25.11 -27.38 5.16
C PHE A 184 24.28 -27.32 6.43
N LEU A 185 23.03 -26.89 6.35
CA LEU A 185 22.16 -26.80 7.54
C LEU A 185 21.87 -28.17 8.15
N LYS A 186 21.83 -29.23 7.32
CA LYS A 186 21.67 -30.63 7.76
C LYS A 186 22.98 -31.21 8.33
N HIS A 187 24.12 -30.92 7.69
CA HIS A 187 25.41 -31.58 7.97
C HIS A 187 26.58 -30.59 8.13
N PRO A 188 26.52 -29.60 9.05
CA PRO A 188 27.53 -28.53 9.14
C PRO A 188 28.94 -29.04 9.41
N ASN A 189 29.08 -30.18 10.10
CA ASN A 189 30.39 -30.76 10.45
C ASN A 189 31.21 -31.22 9.24
N GLN A 190 30.56 -31.64 8.15
CA GLN A 190 31.27 -32.09 6.94
C GLN A 190 31.98 -30.92 6.24
N PHE A 191 31.30 -29.79 6.15
CA PHE A 191 31.85 -28.57 5.51
C PHE A 191 32.96 -27.96 6.38
N ASN A 192 32.77 -27.94 7.69
CA ASN A 192 33.77 -27.47 8.63
C ASN A 192 35.07 -28.29 8.61
N ALA A 193 34.96 -29.62 8.46
CA ALA A 193 36.12 -30.51 8.41
C ALA A 193 37.01 -30.26 7.17
N LEU A 194 36.39 -29.80 6.07
CA LEU A 194 37.11 -29.43 4.83
C LEU A 194 37.58 -27.97 4.82
N GLY A 195 37.27 -27.18 5.87
CA GLY A 195 37.60 -25.76 5.94
C GLY A 195 36.82 -24.88 4.97
N ALA A 196 35.72 -25.37 4.43
CA ALA A 196 34.84 -24.60 3.54
C ALA A 196 34.20 -23.42 4.28
N ARG A 197 34.19 -22.27 3.63
CA ARG A 197 33.47 -21.08 4.11
C ARG A 197 32.08 -21.06 3.48
N ILE A 198 31.08 -21.13 4.33
CA ILE A 198 29.68 -21.12 3.91
C ILE A 198 29.20 -19.68 3.79
N PRO A 199 28.36 -19.36 2.81
CA PRO A 199 27.78 -18.04 2.70
C PRO A 199 26.92 -17.74 3.93
N LYS A 200 27.16 -16.58 4.57
CA LYS A 200 26.35 -16.13 5.71
C LYS A 200 25.00 -15.59 5.26
N GLY A 201 24.94 -15.06 4.03
CA GLY A 201 23.76 -14.47 3.47
C GLY A 201 23.56 -14.79 2.00
N VAL A 202 22.30 -14.99 1.64
CA VAL A 202 21.85 -15.23 0.26
C VAL A 202 20.84 -14.17 -0.11
N LEU A 203 21.09 -13.47 -1.20
CA LEU A 203 20.19 -12.49 -1.76
C LEU A 203 19.44 -13.11 -2.95
N LEU A 204 18.12 -13.20 -2.83
CA LEU A 204 17.23 -13.62 -3.91
C LEU A 204 16.78 -12.37 -4.69
N VAL A 205 17.13 -12.32 -5.95
CA VAL A 205 16.85 -11.19 -6.84
C VAL A 205 15.87 -11.65 -7.92
N GLY A 206 14.90 -10.81 -8.29
CA GLY A 206 14.00 -11.13 -9.40
C GLY A 206 12.74 -10.28 -9.40
N GLN A 207 11.96 -10.38 -10.46
CA GLN A 207 10.70 -9.65 -10.59
C GLN A 207 9.69 -10.03 -9.50
N PRO A 208 8.71 -9.16 -9.20
CA PRO A 208 7.60 -9.52 -8.31
C PRO A 208 6.87 -10.78 -8.81
N GLY A 209 6.47 -11.65 -7.90
CA GLY A 209 5.68 -12.84 -8.26
C GLY A 209 6.49 -14.05 -8.76
N THR A 210 7.83 -13.98 -8.85
CA THR A 210 8.68 -15.12 -9.30
C THR A 210 8.89 -16.20 -8.25
N GLY A 211 8.36 -16.03 -7.02
CA GLY A 211 8.41 -17.08 -5.99
C GLY A 211 9.58 -16.98 -5.01
N LYS A 212 10.28 -15.86 -4.91
CA LYS A 212 11.43 -15.63 -3.98
C LYS A 212 11.14 -16.06 -2.55
N THR A 213 10.04 -15.58 -1.99
CA THR A 213 9.60 -15.90 -0.62
C THR A 213 9.22 -17.38 -0.46
N LEU A 214 8.61 -17.97 -1.48
CA LEU A 214 8.24 -19.39 -1.50
C LEU A 214 9.51 -20.26 -1.51
N LEU A 215 10.50 -19.91 -2.33
CA LEU A 215 11.77 -20.63 -2.43
C LEU A 215 12.56 -20.57 -1.12
N ALA A 216 12.63 -19.39 -0.48
CA ALA A 216 13.29 -19.25 0.84
C ALA A 216 12.62 -20.12 1.92
N ARG A 217 11.27 -20.18 1.90
CA ARG A 217 10.51 -21.05 2.80
C ARG A 217 10.76 -22.53 2.51
N ALA A 218 10.89 -22.90 1.23
CA ALA A 218 11.17 -24.27 0.82
C ALA A 218 12.56 -24.72 1.27
N VAL A 219 13.57 -23.87 1.23
CA VAL A 219 14.92 -24.14 1.77
C VAL A 219 14.84 -24.50 3.26
N ALA A 220 14.09 -23.71 4.04
CA ALA A 220 13.94 -23.99 5.48
C ALA A 220 13.20 -25.28 5.76
N GLY A 221 12.13 -25.56 5.01
CA GLY A 221 11.36 -26.80 5.14
C GLY A 221 12.14 -28.02 4.71
N GLU A 222 12.93 -27.92 3.64
CA GLU A 222 13.81 -28.99 3.15
C GLU A 222 14.95 -29.27 4.15
N ALA A 223 15.52 -28.22 4.74
CA ALA A 223 16.53 -28.35 5.79
C ALA A 223 15.97 -28.78 7.15
N GLY A 224 14.65 -28.67 7.37
CA GLY A 224 14.00 -29.00 8.64
C GLY A 224 14.33 -28.02 9.77
N VAL A 225 14.69 -26.76 9.44
CA VAL A 225 15.10 -25.73 10.41
C VAL A 225 14.04 -24.66 10.61
N PRO A 226 14.01 -23.97 11.76
CA PRO A 226 13.12 -22.84 12.00
C PRO A 226 13.30 -21.73 10.98
N PHE A 227 12.17 -21.17 10.53
CA PHE A 227 12.11 -20.06 9.57
C PHE A 227 11.53 -18.82 10.23
N PHE A 228 12.33 -17.74 10.32
CA PHE A 228 11.94 -16.46 10.88
C PHE A 228 11.81 -15.44 9.77
N SER A 229 10.57 -15.08 9.40
CA SER A 229 10.29 -14.16 8.30
C SER A 229 9.80 -12.82 8.79
N ILE A 230 10.36 -11.74 8.21
CA ILE A 230 9.96 -10.35 8.43
C ILE A 230 10.00 -9.59 7.11
N SER A 231 9.17 -8.55 6.95
CA SER A 231 9.31 -7.61 5.84
C SER A 231 10.32 -6.51 6.19
N GLY A 232 11.13 -6.08 5.22
CA GLY A 232 12.00 -4.91 5.37
C GLY A 232 11.23 -3.65 5.77
N SER A 233 9.98 -3.50 5.32
CA SER A 233 9.10 -2.41 5.71
C SER A 233 8.76 -2.41 7.21
N ASP A 234 8.72 -3.58 7.87
CA ASP A 234 8.45 -3.69 9.31
C ASP A 234 9.57 -3.11 10.18
N PHE A 235 10.74 -2.89 9.61
CA PHE A 235 11.85 -2.22 10.30
C PHE A 235 11.78 -0.70 10.22
N VAL A 236 10.99 -0.14 9.30
CA VAL A 236 10.87 1.31 9.11
C VAL A 236 9.76 1.85 9.98
N GLU A 237 10.12 2.62 10.98
CA GLU A 237 9.19 3.25 11.93
C GLU A 237 9.47 4.75 12.05
N MET A 238 8.52 5.51 12.61
CA MET A 238 8.71 6.95 12.82
C MET A 238 9.62 7.27 14.02
N PHE A 239 9.87 6.30 14.89
CA PHE A 239 10.66 6.51 16.11
C PHE A 239 12.06 5.94 15.96
N VAL A 240 13.06 6.79 16.14
CA VAL A 240 14.48 6.43 16.01
C VAL A 240 14.85 5.30 16.98
N GLY A 241 15.52 4.27 16.47
CA GLY A 241 16.03 3.14 17.23
C GLY A 241 15.08 1.95 17.40
N VAL A 242 13.81 2.06 16.98
CA VAL A 242 12.85 0.94 17.05
C VAL A 242 13.21 -0.14 16.04
N GLY A 243 13.53 0.23 14.81
CA GLY A 243 13.97 -0.70 13.75
C GLY A 243 15.22 -1.47 14.16
N ALA A 244 16.24 -0.78 14.66
CA ALA A 244 17.46 -1.41 15.18
C ALA A 244 17.17 -2.36 16.37
N SER A 245 16.20 -2.07 17.22
CA SER A 245 15.78 -2.97 18.29
C SER A 245 15.10 -4.23 17.77
N ARG A 246 14.25 -4.10 16.73
CA ARG A 246 13.60 -5.26 16.06
C ARG A 246 14.62 -6.16 15.37
N VAL A 247 15.66 -5.58 14.74
CA VAL A 247 16.76 -6.36 14.17
C VAL A 247 17.43 -7.19 15.27
N ARG A 248 17.84 -6.58 16.38
CA ARG A 248 18.47 -7.31 17.50
C ARG A 248 17.57 -8.41 18.07
N ASP A 249 16.28 -8.16 18.19
CA ASP A 249 15.32 -9.13 18.74
C ASP A 249 15.19 -10.34 17.79
N LEU A 250 15.01 -10.11 16.48
CA LEU A 250 14.94 -11.14 15.45
C LEU A 250 16.19 -12.02 15.42
N PHE A 251 17.37 -11.40 15.37
CA PHE A 251 18.65 -12.13 15.35
C PHE A 251 18.94 -12.82 16.68
N GLY A 252 18.53 -12.21 17.79
CA GLY A 252 18.61 -12.83 19.13
C GLY A 252 17.76 -14.10 19.23
N GLU A 253 16.57 -14.11 18.62
CA GLU A 253 15.70 -15.28 18.61
C GLU A 253 16.21 -16.35 17.65
N ALA A 254 16.73 -15.96 16.48
CA ALA A 254 17.37 -16.90 15.55
C ALA A 254 18.59 -17.59 16.20
N LYS A 255 19.42 -16.87 16.97
CA LYS A 255 20.57 -17.41 17.71
C LYS A 255 20.15 -18.46 18.75
N LYS A 256 19.01 -18.27 19.42
CA LYS A 256 18.49 -19.25 20.41
C LYS A 256 17.97 -20.53 19.77
N ASN A 257 17.55 -20.45 18.50
CA ASN A 257 16.95 -21.55 17.77
C ASN A 257 17.86 -22.07 16.63
N ALA A 258 19.16 -21.88 16.71
CA ALA A 258 20.11 -22.36 15.70
C ALA A 258 20.18 -23.92 15.70
N PRO A 259 20.28 -24.55 14.50
CA PRO A 259 20.35 -23.94 13.17
C PRO A 259 19.00 -23.35 12.72
N SER A 260 19.02 -22.20 12.03
CA SER A 260 17.82 -21.48 11.63
C SER A 260 18.05 -20.61 10.39
N ILE A 261 16.96 -20.25 9.70
CA ILE A 261 16.98 -19.29 8.61
C ILE A 261 16.24 -18.02 9.04
N VAL A 262 16.88 -16.86 8.84
CA VAL A 262 16.28 -15.54 8.93
C VAL A 262 15.99 -15.07 7.51
N PHE A 263 14.73 -14.73 7.24
CA PHE A 263 14.32 -14.25 5.93
C PHE A 263 13.81 -12.81 6.03
N ILE A 264 14.38 -11.93 5.20
CA ILE A 264 13.99 -10.51 5.11
C ILE A 264 13.44 -10.27 3.71
N ASP A 265 12.13 -10.12 3.61
CA ASP A 265 11.48 -9.76 2.35
C ASP A 265 11.58 -8.27 2.10
N GLU A 266 11.60 -7.84 0.84
CA GLU A 266 11.70 -6.42 0.47
C GLU A 266 12.85 -5.70 1.20
N ILE A 267 14.05 -6.29 1.18
CA ILE A 267 15.22 -5.74 1.88
C ILE A 267 15.56 -4.31 1.43
N ASP A 268 15.19 -3.93 0.22
CA ASP A 268 15.36 -2.60 -0.36
C ASP A 268 14.62 -1.50 0.42
N ALA A 269 13.59 -1.84 1.21
CA ALA A 269 12.94 -0.88 2.11
C ALA A 269 13.91 -0.30 3.16
N VAL A 270 14.89 -1.10 3.61
CA VAL A 270 15.90 -0.72 4.63
C VAL A 270 17.28 -0.55 4.01
N GLY A 271 17.61 -1.39 3.01
CA GLY A 271 18.93 -1.53 2.42
C GLY A 271 19.27 -0.51 1.33
N ARG A 272 18.47 0.53 1.12
CA ARG A 272 18.68 1.50 0.06
C ARG A 272 19.93 2.36 0.26
N HIS A 273 20.59 2.71 -0.85
CA HIS A 273 21.78 3.54 -0.91
C HIS A 273 21.61 4.88 -0.15
N ARG A 274 22.68 5.35 0.50
CA ARG A 274 22.74 6.61 1.24
C ARG A 274 22.57 7.79 0.30
N GLY A 275 21.43 8.48 0.35
CA GLY A 275 21.16 9.69 -0.41
C GLY A 275 21.23 10.91 0.48
N ALA A 276 21.72 12.03 -0.05
CA ALA A 276 21.71 13.34 0.61
C ALA A 276 20.26 13.90 0.64
N GLY A 277 19.36 13.34 1.47
CA GLY A 277 17.99 13.81 1.66
C GLY A 277 17.85 14.56 2.98
N LEU A 278 17.33 15.77 2.93
CA LEU A 278 16.96 16.60 4.08
C LEU A 278 15.63 16.07 4.70
N GLY A 279 15.71 15.15 5.71
CA GLY A 279 14.52 14.74 6.44
C GLY A 279 14.77 13.63 7.46
N GLY A 280 14.19 13.74 8.66
CA GLY A 280 14.43 12.87 9.84
C GLY A 280 14.03 11.38 9.72
N GLY A 281 13.46 10.94 8.59
CA GLY A 281 13.19 9.51 8.32
C GLY A 281 14.40 8.75 7.74
N HIS A 282 15.49 9.45 7.37
CA HIS A 282 16.70 8.83 6.85
C HIS A 282 17.58 8.27 7.96
N ASP A 283 17.67 8.96 9.11
CA ASP A 283 18.52 8.56 10.22
C ASP A 283 18.10 7.21 10.83
N GLU A 284 16.81 6.94 10.86
CA GLU A 284 16.28 5.67 11.41
C GLU A 284 16.57 4.48 10.50
N ARG A 285 16.38 4.64 9.18
CA ARG A 285 16.72 3.60 8.20
C ARG A 285 18.21 3.28 8.21
N GLU A 286 19.06 4.31 8.25
CA GLU A 286 20.51 4.15 8.29
C GLU A 286 20.94 3.47 9.59
N GLN A 287 20.36 3.81 10.72
CA GLN A 287 20.63 3.15 11.99
C GLN A 287 20.22 1.68 11.97
N THR A 288 19.08 1.38 11.35
CA THR A 288 18.57 0.01 11.20
C THR A 288 19.44 -0.80 10.26
N LEU A 289 19.85 -0.24 9.12
CA LEU A 289 20.79 -0.87 8.19
C LEU A 289 22.12 -1.17 8.88
N ASN A 290 22.69 -0.18 9.60
CA ASN A 290 23.93 -0.38 10.32
C ASN A 290 23.81 -1.49 11.39
N GLN A 291 22.68 -1.58 12.08
CA GLN A 291 22.44 -2.67 13.03
C GLN A 291 22.35 -4.03 12.33
N LEU A 292 21.68 -4.11 11.17
CA LEU A 292 21.62 -5.33 10.35
C LEU A 292 23.04 -5.79 9.96
N LEU A 293 23.86 -4.87 9.47
CA LEU A 293 25.26 -5.15 9.11
C LEU A 293 26.07 -5.65 10.31
N VAL A 294 25.90 -5.03 11.49
CA VAL A 294 26.55 -5.45 12.74
C VAL A 294 26.12 -6.86 13.16
N GLU A 295 24.83 -7.19 13.07
CA GLU A 295 24.35 -8.53 13.41
C GLU A 295 24.89 -9.59 12.44
N MET A 296 24.96 -9.28 11.12
CA MET A 296 25.54 -10.19 10.12
C MET A 296 27.06 -10.39 10.30
N ASP A 297 27.79 -9.30 10.59
CA ASP A 297 29.23 -9.37 10.85
C ASP A 297 29.54 -10.11 12.16
N GLY A 298 28.63 -9.99 13.15
CA GLY A 298 28.73 -10.63 14.46
C GLY A 298 28.53 -12.14 14.48
N PHE A 299 28.17 -12.77 13.34
CA PHE A 299 28.11 -14.22 13.26
C PHE A 299 29.51 -14.83 13.18
N GLY A 300 29.85 -15.68 14.15
CA GLY A 300 31.00 -16.57 14.03
C GLY A 300 30.80 -17.56 12.87
N ASN A 301 31.88 -18.12 12.35
CA ASN A 301 31.85 -19.04 11.21
C ASN A 301 30.99 -20.32 11.42
N ASN A 302 30.49 -20.58 12.63
CA ASN A 302 29.82 -21.83 13.00
C ASN A 302 28.48 -21.61 13.72
N THR A 303 27.82 -20.47 13.56
CA THR A 303 26.57 -20.19 14.30
C THR A 303 25.36 -20.96 13.76
N GLY A 304 25.46 -21.59 12.58
CA GLY A 304 24.34 -22.33 11.97
C GLY A 304 23.16 -21.45 11.56
N ILE A 305 23.35 -20.13 11.45
CA ILE A 305 22.30 -19.21 11.01
C ILE A 305 22.63 -18.74 9.60
N ILE A 306 21.65 -18.81 8.71
CA ILE A 306 21.73 -18.27 7.35
C ILE A 306 20.71 -17.14 7.22
N VAL A 307 21.15 -16.00 6.71
CA VAL A 307 20.28 -14.87 6.41
C VAL A 307 19.92 -14.92 4.93
N MET A 308 18.67 -15.07 4.61
CA MET A 308 18.17 -14.92 3.23
C MET A 308 17.44 -13.60 3.11
N ALA A 309 17.62 -12.89 2.02
CA ALA A 309 16.84 -11.70 1.73
C ALA A 309 16.31 -11.74 0.30
N ALA A 310 15.19 -11.05 0.07
CA ALA A 310 14.60 -10.90 -1.24
C ALA A 310 14.47 -9.43 -1.63
N THR A 311 14.73 -9.13 -2.90
CA THR A 311 14.52 -7.80 -3.48
C THR A 311 14.08 -7.91 -4.94
N ASN A 312 13.30 -6.93 -5.38
CA ASN A 312 12.98 -6.72 -6.79
C ASN A 312 13.94 -5.71 -7.44
N ARG A 313 14.72 -4.98 -6.63
CA ARG A 313 15.58 -3.89 -7.07
C ARG A 313 16.98 -4.00 -6.45
N PRO A 314 17.85 -4.84 -7.00
CA PRO A 314 19.21 -4.97 -6.51
C PRO A 314 20.05 -3.70 -6.75
N ASP A 315 19.68 -2.89 -7.76
CA ASP A 315 20.30 -1.64 -8.18
C ASP A 315 20.35 -0.56 -7.09
N ILE A 316 19.34 -0.54 -6.22
CA ILE A 316 19.24 0.48 -5.16
C ILE A 316 19.86 0.07 -3.84
N LEU A 317 20.35 -1.17 -3.72
CA LEU A 317 20.90 -1.66 -2.45
C LEU A 317 22.26 -1.01 -2.15
N ASP A 318 22.50 -0.74 -0.87
CA ASP A 318 23.80 -0.26 -0.38
C ASP A 318 24.88 -1.33 -0.66
N PRO A 319 25.97 -0.99 -1.36
CA PRO A 319 27.06 -1.92 -1.64
C PRO A 319 27.66 -2.59 -0.40
N ALA A 320 27.47 -1.99 0.78
CA ALA A 320 27.91 -2.59 2.03
C ALA A 320 27.18 -3.90 2.36
N LEU A 321 25.94 -4.09 1.89
CA LEU A 321 25.21 -5.34 2.04
C LEU A 321 25.78 -6.49 1.20
N LEU A 322 26.35 -6.14 0.05
CA LEU A 322 26.87 -7.10 -0.95
C LEU A 322 28.34 -7.48 -0.73
N ARG A 323 28.96 -7.00 0.36
CA ARG A 323 30.35 -7.35 0.70
C ARG A 323 30.47 -8.79 1.18
N PRO A 324 31.59 -9.48 0.90
CA PRO A 324 31.87 -10.81 1.42
C PRO A 324 31.67 -10.91 2.94
N GLY A 325 31.00 -11.97 3.36
CA GLY A 325 30.62 -12.19 4.77
C GLY A 325 29.27 -11.62 5.17
N ARG A 326 28.52 -11.02 4.21
CA ARG A 326 27.13 -10.54 4.36
C ARG A 326 26.24 -11.24 3.33
N PHE A 327 25.66 -10.56 2.33
CA PHE A 327 25.00 -11.22 1.20
C PHE A 327 26.05 -11.52 0.11
N ASP A 328 26.80 -12.54 0.33
CA ASP A 328 27.93 -12.95 -0.52
C ASP A 328 27.52 -13.90 -1.64
N ARG A 329 26.31 -14.44 -1.61
CA ARG A 329 25.71 -15.19 -2.73
C ARG A 329 24.46 -14.47 -3.21
N GLN A 330 24.36 -14.25 -4.52
CA GLN A 330 23.18 -13.69 -5.19
C GLN A 330 22.61 -14.73 -6.14
N ILE A 331 21.33 -15.01 -5.99
CA ILE A 331 20.60 -15.95 -6.84
C ILE A 331 19.49 -15.16 -7.55
N THR A 332 19.58 -15.11 -8.89
CA THR A 332 18.59 -14.41 -9.70
C THR A 332 17.49 -15.38 -10.12
N ILE A 333 16.26 -15.05 -9.74
CA ILE A 333 15.05 -15.83 -10.07
C ILE A 333 14.34 -15.12 -11.20
N GLY A 334 14.44 -15.68 -12.40
CA GLY A 334 13.79 -15.17 -13.61
C GLY A 334 12.30 -15.52 -13.70
N SER A 335 11.66 -15.05 -14.77
CA SER A 335 10.37 -15.58 -15.18
C SER A 335 10.53 -17.03 -15.64
N PRO A 336 9.57 -17.92 -15.33
CA PRO A 336 9.68 -19.32 -15.69
C PRO A 336 9.61 -19.54 -17.20
N ASP A 337 10.39 -20.48 -17.71
CA ASP A 337 10.30 -21.00 -19.07
C ASP A 337 9.02 -21.83 -19.30
N ILE A 338 8.79 -22.32 -20.50
CA ILE A 338 7.59 -23.10 -20.84
C ILE A 338 7.43 -24.33 -19.92
N GLU A 339 8.51 -25.06 -19.65
CA GLU A 339 8.48 -26.23 -18.77
C GLU A 339 8.16 -25.83 -17.31
N GLY A 340 8.76 -24.75 -16.87
CA GLY A 340 8.50 -24.16 -15.54
C GLY A 340 7.05 -23.69 -15.39
N ARG A 341 6.49 -23.00 -16.40
CA ARG A 341 5.08 -22.57 -16.39
C ARG A 341 4.12 -23.76 -16.35
N GLU A 342 4.39 -24.79 -17.15
CA GLU A 342 3.58 -26.00 -17.11
C GLU A 342 3.64 -26.69 -15.74
N ALA A 343 4.82 -26.79 -15.14
CA ALA A 343 5.01 -27.34 -13.81
C ALA A 343 4.31 -26.51 -12.72
N ILE A 344 4.37 -25.17 -12.80
CA ILE A 344 3.64 -24.25 -11.91
C ILE A 344 2.13 -24.44 -12.04
N LEU A 345 1.62 -24.49 -13.27
CA LEU A 345 0.20 -24.72 -13.55
C LEU A 345 -0.26 -26.06 -12.95
N LYS A 346 0.54 -27.12 -13.07
CA LYS A 346 0.24 -28.44 -12.45
C LYS A 346 0.10 -28.34 -10.92
N ILE A 347 0.94 -27.54 -10.26
CA ILE A 347 0.83 -27.32 -8.81
C ILE A 347 -0.48 -26.58 -8.46
N HIS A 348 -0.79 -25.48 -9.14
CA HIS A 348 -1.95 -24.65 -8.82
C HIS A 348 -3.29 -25.27 -9.24
N THR A 349 -3.28 -26.27 -10.14
CA THR A 349 -4.46 -27.03 -10.57
C THR A 349 -4.71 -28.30 -9.77
N LYS A 350 -3.74 -28.78 -8.97
CA LYS A 350 -3.80 -30.05 -8.22
C LYS A 350 -5.09 -30.27 -7.42
N ASN A 351 -5.66 -29.20 -6.87
CA ASN A 351 -6.87 -29.24 -6.05
C ASN A 351 -8.10 -28.66 -6.78
N LYS A 352 -8.05 -28.50 -8.09
CA LYS A 352 -9.13 -27.92 -8.89
C LYS A 352 -9.63 -28.96 -9.92
N PRO A 353 -10.94 -29.11 -10.12
CA PRO A 353 -11.48 -30.02 -11.12
C PRO A 353 -11.25 -29.43 -12.52
N LEU A 354 -10.38 -30.05 -13.30
CA LEU A 354 -10.16 -29.73 -14.71
C LEU A 354 -11.03 -30.65 -15.59
N ALA A 355 -11.52 -30.10 -16.69
CA ALA A 355 -12.20 -30.89 -17.72
C ALA A 355 -11.16 -31.61 -18.61
N PRO A 356 -11.56 -32.70 -19.29
CA PRO A 356 -10.64 -33.48 -20.12
C PRO A 356 -10.06 -32.74 -21.33
N ASP A 357 -10.69 -31.65 -21.75
CA ASP A 357 -10.26 -30.78 -22.85
C ASP A 357 -9.15 -29.79 -22.45
N THR A 358 -8.80 -29.72 -21.14
CA THR A 358 -7.82 -28.77 -20.63
C THR A 358 -6.40 -29.30 -20.81
N ASP A 359 -5.64 -28.65 -21.69
CA ASP A 359 -4.22 -28.93 -21.91
C ASP A 359 -3.34 -27.84 -21.28
N LEU A 360 -2.64 -28.20 -20.17
CA LEU A 360 -1.76 -27.27 -19.47
C LEU A 360 -0.53 -26.89 -20.28
N SER A 361 -0.11 -27.71 -21.27
CA SER A 361 1.04 -27.38 -22.12
C SER A 361 0.72 -26.25 -23.09
N VAL A 362 -0.52 -26.24 -23.63
CA VAL A 362 -1.00 -25.17 -24.48
C VAL A 362 -1.09 -23.87 -23.68
N ILE A 363 -1.59 -23.93 -22.45
CA ILE A 363 -1.68 -22.77 -21.56
C ILE A 363 -0.27 -22.25 -21.22
N ALA A 364 0.70 -23.13 -20.94
CA ALA A 364 2.07 -22.73 -20.66
C ALA A 364 2.72 -22.01 -21.85
N LYS A 365 2.43 -22.41 -23.09
CA LYS A 365 2.89 -21.73 -24.30
C LYS A 365 2.23 -20.36 -24.44
N SER A 366 0.91 -20.26 -24.26
CA SER A 366 0.15 -19.03 -24.43
C SER A 366 0.36 -18.01 -23.30
N THR A 367 1.06 -18.35 -22.23
CA THR A 367 1.35 -17.49 -21.08
C THR A 367 2.83 -17.10 -20.98
N ALA A 368 3.50 -16.89 -22.13
CA ALA A 368 4.88 -16.43 -22.16
C ALA A 368 5.04 -15.12 -21.35
N GLY A 369 6.12 -15.06 -20.55
CA GLY A 369 6.41 -13.93 -19.68
C GLY A 369 5.63 -13.91 -18.35
N PHE A 370 4.64 -14.79 -18.13
CA PHE A 370 3.92 -14.85 -16.87
C PHE A 370 4.80 -15.37 -15.74
N THR A 371 4.69 -14.70 -14.61
CA THR A 371 5.29 -15.13 -13.34
C THR A 371 4.47 -16.22 -12.65
N GLY A 372 5.03 -16.87 -11.63
CA GLY A 372 4.29 -17.87 -10.86
C GLY A 372 3.01 -17.32 -10.21
N ALA A 373 3.03 -16.10 -9.74
CA ALA A 373 1.86 -15.44 -9.14
C ALA A 373 0.76 -15.13 -10.18
N GLU A 374 1.14 -14.74 -11.39
CA GLU A 374 0.19 -14.50 -12.48
C GLU A 374 -0.45 -15.80 -12.95
N LEU A 375 0.30 -16.91 -13.01
CA LEU A 375 -0.23 -18.23 -13.32
C LEU A 375 -1.19 -18.76 -12.23
N GLU A 376 -0.88 -18.51 -10.95
CA GLU A 376 -1.79 -18.80 -9.83
C GLU A 376 -3.09 -18.01 -9.97
N ASN A 377 -2.98 -16.71 -10.23
CA ASN A 377 -4.13 -15.84 -10.44
C ASN A 377 -4.96 -16.27 -11.65
N LEU A 378 -4.33 -16.64 -12.75
CA LEU A 378 -4.98 -17.15 -13.96
C LEU A 378 -5.86 -18.38 -13.63
N VAL A 379 -5.29 -19.38 -12.97
CA VAL A 379 -6.02 -20.59 -12.60
C VAL A 379 -7.14 -20.30 -11.60
N ASN A 380 -6.95 -19.33 -10.71
CA ASN A 380 -7.98 -18.88 -9.78
C ASN A 380 -9.12 -18.16 -10.50
N GLU A 381 -8.82 -17.26 -11.44
CA GLU A 381 -9.81 -16.54 -12.25
C GLU A 381 -10.61 -17.50 -13.13
N ALA A 382 -9.96 -18.51 -13.73
CA ALA A 382 -10.64 -19.55 -14.49
C ALA A 382 -11.62 -20.34 -13.60
N ALA A 383 -11.23 -20.68 -12.38
CA ALA A 383 -12.11 -21.34 -11.41
C ALA A 383 -13.32 -20.47 -11.03
N LEU A 384 -13.11 -19.16 -10.83
CA LEU A 384 -14.19 -18.20 -10.55
C LEU A 384 -15.15 -18.05 -11.73
N LEU A 385 -14.64 -18.04 -12.96
CA LEU A 385 -15.46 -18.01 -14.19
C LEU A 385 -16.29 -19.30 -14.34
N ALA A 386 -15.69 -20.48 -14.12
CA ALA A 386 -16.40 -21.75 -14.16
C ALA A 386 -17.52 -21.82 -13.11
N ALA A 387 -17.24 -21.37 -11.88
CA ALA A 387 -18.23 -21.31 -10.81
C ALA A 387 -19.38 -20.35 -11.14
N ARG A 388 -19.09 -19.17 -11.69
CA ARG A 388 -20.10 -18.18 -12.15
C ARG A 388 -20.99 -18.76 -13.22
N ARG A 389 -20.43 -19.55 -14.13
CA ARG A 389 -21.15 -20.27 -15.20
C ARG A 389 -21.81 -21.55 -14.72
N LYS A 390 -21.75 -21.86 -13.43
CA LYS A 390 -22.31 -23.08 -12.81
C LYS A 390 -21.77 -24.37 -13.43
N LYS A 391 -20.54 -24.36 -13.96
CA LYS A 391 -19.84 -25.55 -14.44
C LYS A 391 -19.27 -26.37 -13.28
N ARG A 392 -19.10 -27.67 -13.49
CA ARG A 392 -18.53 -28.59 -12.48
C ARG A 392 -17.02 -28.75 -12.60
N ALA A 393 -16.45 -28.34 -13.71
CA ALA A 393 -15.03 -28.41 -14.01
C ALA A 393 -14.61 -27.17 -14.81
N ILE A 394 -13.34 -26.83 -14.76
CA ILE A 394 -12.72 -25.75 -15.51
C ILE A 394 -12.39 -26.29 -16.89
N THR A 395 -12.95 -25.71 -17.95
CA THR A 395 -12.66 -26.08 -19.35
C THR A 395 -11.61 -25.13 -19.94
N MET A 396 -11.07 -25.48 -21.11
CA MET A 396 -10.11 -24.64 -21.83
C MET A 396 -10.66 -23.24 -22.08
N ALA A 397 -11.94 -23.11 -22.43
CA ALA A 397 -12.59 -21.81 -22.68
C ALA A 397 -12.61 -20.87 -21.47
N GLU A 398 -12.74 -21.39 -20.22
CA GLU A 398 -12.62 -20.55 -19.02
C GLU A 398 -11.19 -20.11 -18.79
N ILE A 399 -10.21 -20.91 -19.13
CA ILE A 399 -8.80 -20.56 -18.98
C ILE A 399 -8.38 -19.50 -19.99
N GLU A 400 -8.78 -19.66 -21.24
CA GLU A 400 -8.53 -18.66 -22.29
C GLU A 400 -9.15 -17.30 -21.92
N GLU A 401 -10.41 -17.29 -21.50
CA GLU A 401 -11.06 -16.05 -21.05
C GLU A 401 -10.38 -15.46 -19.79
N ALA A 402 -9.91 -16.31 -18.87
CA ALA A 402 -9.15 -15.87 -17.70
C ALA A 402 -7.80 -15.28 -18.11
N THR A 403 -7.09 -15.87 -19.09
CA THR A 403 -5.84 -15.34 -19.64
C THR A 403 -6.05 -13.94 -20.18
N ILE A 404 -7.06 -13.75 -21.01
CA ILE A 404 -7.41 -12.43 -21.55
C ILE A 404 -7.78 -11.45 -20.43
N LYS A 405 -8.52 -11.91 -19.42
CA LYS A 405 -8.90 -11.08 -18.28
C LYS A 405 -7.71 -10.64 -17.43
N VAL A 406 -6.71 -11.50 -17.25
CA VAL A 406 -5.49 -11.17 -16.50
C VAL A 406 -4.65 -10.15 -17.26
N VAL A 407 -4.53 -10.28 -18.60
CA VAL A 407 -3.74 -9.38 -19.44
C VAL A 407 -4.45 -8.05 -19.70
N ALA A 408 -5.71 -8.10 -20.19
CA ALA A 408 -6.46 -6.94 -20.68
C ALA A 408 -7.50 -6.38 -19.69
N GLY A 409 -7.73 -7.08 -18.56
CA GLY A 409 -8.74 -6.69 -17.58
C GLY A 409 -10.16 -7.19 -17.89
N PRO A 410 -11.14 -6.87 -17.02
CA PRO A 410 -12.52 -7.33 -17.17
C PRO A 410 -13.25 -6.63 -18.31
N GLU A 411 -14.16 -7.35 -18.99
CA GLU A 411 -15.04 -6.80 -20.04
C GLU A 411 -16.04 -5.77 -19.48
N LYS A 412 -16.23 -4.66 -20.18
CA LYS A 412 -17.19 -3.60 -19.88
C LYS A 412 -18.45 -3.67 -20.77
N ARG A 413 -19.23 -4.73 -20.68
CA ARG A 413 -20.43 -4.95 -21.51
C ARG A 413 -21.56 -3.93 -21.29
N SER A 414 -21.55 -3.18 -20.21
CA SER A 414 -22.58 -2.17 -19.91
C SER A 414 -22.34 -0.83 -20.59
N HIS A 415 -21.18 -0.62 -21.20
CA HIS A 415 -20.83 0.63 -21.85
C HIS A 415 -21.51 0.69 -23.23
N LYS A 416 -22.47 1.61 -23.39
CA LYS A 416 -23.07 1.88 -24.71
C LYS A 416 -22.12 2.73 -25.54
N THR A 417 -21.43 2.11 -26.47
CA THR A 417 -20.57 2.77 -27.44
C THR A 417 -21.45 3.32 -28.58
N SER A 418 -21.15 4.52 -29.11
CA SER A 418 -21.82 5.05 -30.26
C SER A 418 -21.47 4.21 -31.51
N GLU A 419 -22.34 4.22 -32.52
CA GLU A 419 -22.07 3.50 -33.79
C GLU A 419 -20.78 4.02 -34.45
N LYS A 420 -20.52 5.33 -34.31
CA LYS A 420 -19.31 5.97 -34.80
C LYS A 420 -18.07 5.44 -34.10
N ASP A 421 -18.12 5.32 -32.78
CA ASP A 421 -17.00 4.81 -31.99
C ASP A 421 -16.77 3.30 -32.21
N ARG A 422 -17.85 2.51 -32.36
CA ARG A 422 -17.76 1.10 -32.75
C ARG A 422 -17.03 0.91 -34.07
N ARG A 423 -17.39 1.72 -35.06
CA ARG A 423 -16.75 1.68 -36.40
C ARG A 423 -15.28 2.08 -36.30
N LEU A 424 -14.97 3.14 -35.54
CA LEU A 424 -13.60 3.59 -35.32
C LEU A 424 -12.76 2.49 -34.68
N THR A 425 -13.23 1.90 -33.56
CA THR A 425 -12.55 0.81 -32.88
C THR A 425 -12.36 -0.41 -33.77
N ALA A 426 -13.39 -0.80 -34.56
CA ALA A 426 -13.28 -1.96 -35.44
C ALA A 426 -12.18 -1.79 -36.51
N TYR A 427 -12.07 -0.63 -37.14
CA TYR A 427 -11.01 -0.37 -38.11
C TYR A 427 -9.64 -0.21 -37.44
N HIS A 428 -9.58 0.37 -36.24
CA HIS A 428 -8.36 0.49 -35.47
C HIS A 428 -7.76 -0.90 -35.12
N GLU A 429 -8.58 -1.78 -34.53
CA GLU A 429 -8.13 -3.13 -34.15
C GLU A 429 -7.84 -4.01 -35.40
N ALA A 430 -8.67 -3.89 -36.43
CA ALA A 430 -8.40 -4.55 -37.70
C ALA A 430 -7.07 -4.09 -38.32
N GLY A 431 -6.74 -2.80 -38.16
CA GLY A 431 -5.46 -2.22 -38.62
C GLY A 431 -4.25 -2.88 -37.96
N HIS A 432 -4.28 -3.02 -36.66
CA HIS A 432 -3.24 -3.74 -35.92
C HIS A 432 -3.11 -5.18 -36.40
N ALA A 433 -4.23 -5.91 -36.52
CA ALA A 433 -4.23 -7.31 -36.90
C ALA A 433 -3.70 -7.53 -38.34
N VAL A 434 -4.16 -6.73 -39.30
CA VAL A 434 -3.71 -6.85 -40.68
C VAL A 434 -2.23 -6.52 -40.83
N VAL A 435 -1.73 -5.47 -40.19
CA VAL A 435 -0.30 -5.14 -40.20
C VAL A 435 0.51 -6.27 -39.58
N THR A 436 0.08 -6.82 -38.43
CA THR A 436 0.72 -7.97 -37.78
C THR A 436 0.87 -9.16 -38.72
N TYR A 437 -0.17 -9.51 -39.45
CA TYR A 437 -0.16 -10.62 -40.41
C TYR A 437 0.92 -10.49 -41.50
N PHE A 438 1.22 -9.25 -41.92
CA PHE A 438 2.26 -8.96 -42.92
C PHE A 438 3.62 -8.66 -42.34
N CYS A 439 3.79 -8.81 -41.01
CA CYS A 439 5.02 -8.67 -40.28
C CYS A 439 5.51 -10.04 -39.78
N PRO A 440 6.36 -10.75 -40.55
CA PRO A 440 6.64 -12.17 -40.35
C PRO A 440 7.44 -12.48 -39.04
N THR A 441 8.06 -11.45 -38.45
CA THR A 441 8.76 -11.64 -37.17
C THR A 441 7.85 -11.48 -35.98
N GLN A 442 6.64 -10.95 -36.18
CA GLN A 442 5.66 -10.74 -35.11
C GLN A 442 4.90 -12.03 -34.78
N ASP A 443 4.39 -12.08 -33.56
CA ASP A 443 3.62 -13.21 -33.09
C ASP A 443 2.23 -13.23 -33.74
N PRO A 444 1.65 -14.43 -34.00
CA PRO A 444 0.35 -14.53 -34.65
C PRO A 444 -0.77 -13.92 -33.82
N VAL A 445 -1.74 -13.36 -34.49
CA VAL A 445 -2.94 -12.78 -33.86
C VAL A 445 -3.77 -13.92 -33.25
N HIS A 446 -4.03 -13.83 -31.95
CA HIS A 446 -4.83 -14.81 -31.20
C HIS A 446 -6.31 -14.43 -31.13
N GLU A 447 -6.60 -13.19 -30.80
CA GLU A 447 -7.97 -12.67 -30.72
C GLU A 447 -7.99 -11.17 -31.03
N ILE A 448 -9.04 -10.73 -31.75
CA ILE A 448 -9.34 -9.32 -31.99
C ILE A 448 -10.70 -9.02 -31.37
N SER A 449 -10.84 -7.95 -30.62
CA SER A 449 -12.11 -7.61 -29.96
C SER A 449 -12.35 -6.11 -29.91
N THR A 450 -13.59 -5.72 -30.24
CA THR A 450 -14.09 -4.35 -30.08
C THR A 450 -14.83 -4.13 -28.76
N ILE A 451 -14.86 -5.15 -27.87
CA ILE A 451 -15.48 -5.04 -26.55
C ILE A 451 -14.50 -4.33 -25.62
N PRO A 452 -14.89 -3.19 -25.01
CA PRO A 452 -14.00 -2.44 -24.13
C PRO A 452 -13.55 -3.27 -22.92
N ARG A 453 -12.24 -3.22 -22.61
CA ARG A 453 -11.65 -3.82 -21.40
C ARG A 453 -10.76 -2.80 -20.68
N GLY A 454 -10.84 -2.73 -19.36
CA GLY A 454 -10.02 -1.79 -18.60
C GLY A 454 -10.19 -0.35 -19.11
N TYR A 455 -9.13 0.23 -19.65
CA TYR A 455 -9.11 1.56 -20.28
C TYR A 455 -9.14 1.50 -21.81
N ALA A 456 -8.98 0.31 -22.42
CA ALA A 456 -8.97 0.14 -23.85
C ALA A 456 -10.39 0.06 -24.44
N GLY A 457 -10.59 0.68 -25.60
CA GLY A 457 -11.84 0.62 -26.36
C GLY A 457 -12.04 -0.71 -27.07
N GLY A 458 -10.97 -1.37 -27.45
CA GLY A 458 -10.84 -2.70 -28.03
C GLY A 458 -9.47 -3.26 -27.74
N TYR A 459 -9.12 -4.39 -28.31
CA TYR A 459 -7.76 -4.94 -28.26
C TYR A 459 -7.51 -5.93 -29.39
N THR A 460 -6.27 -5.95 -29.86
CA THR A 460 -5.71 -7.00 -30.71
C THR A 460 -4.64 -7.72 -29.93
N MET A 461 -4.85 -9.01 -29.66
CA MET A 461 -3.94 -9.82 -28.86
C MET A 461 -3.16 -10.76 -29.74
N SER A 462 -1.83 -10.71 -29.64
CA SER A 462 -0.91 -11.71 -30.16
C SER A 462 -0.33 -12.51 -29.00
N LEU A 463 -0.15 -13.80 -29.16
CA LEU A 463 0.47 -14.66 -28.17
C LEU A 463 1.81 -15.16 -28.69
N PRO A 464 2.90 -15.02 -27.94
CA PRO A 464 4.20 -15.55 -28.32
C PRO A 464 4.12 -17.07 -28.52
N SER A 465 4.68 -17.53 -29.63
CA SER A 465 4.77 -18.97 -29.93
C SER A 465 5.93 -19.64 -29.20
N GLU A 466 6.92 -18.86 -28.75
CA GLU A 466 8.14 -19.31 -28.08
C GLU A 466 8.65 -18.24 -27.09
N ASP A 467 9.43 -18.67 -26.10
CA ASP A 467 10.12 -17.74 -25.20
C ASP A 467 11.36 -17.17 -25.90
N ARG A 468 11.45 -15.85 -26.01
CA ARG A 468 12.54 -15.14 -26.66
C ARG A 468 13.47 -14.53 -25.62
N ASN A 469 14.74 -14.91 -25.67
CA ASN A 469 15.77 -14.30 -24.83
C ASN A 469 16.37 -13.03 -25.47
N TYR A 470 16.29 -12.89 -26.77
CA TYR A 470 16.84 -11.76 -27.53
C TYR A 470 15.83 -11.25 -28.54
N VAL A 471 15.81 -9.93 -28.70
CA VAL A 471 14.94 -9.24 -29.67
C VAL A 471 15.86 -8.59 -30.71
N THR A 472 15.59 -8.82 -31.99
CA THR A 472 16.38 -8.26 -33.09
C THR A 472 15.92 -6.85 -33.47
N LYS A 473 16.79 -6.07 -34.15
CA LYS A 473 16.41 -4.77 -34.73
C LYS A 473 15.18 -4.90 -35.61
N HIS A 474 15.15 -5.91 -36.49
CA HIS A 474 14.06 -6.12 -37.43
C HIS A 474 12.73 -6.44 -36.73
N TYR A 475 12.77 -7.22 -35.65
CA TYR A 475 11.57 -7.48 -34.84
C TYR A 475 11.01 -6.18 -34.26
N LEU A 476 11.85 -5.30 -33.69
CA LEU A 476 11.38 -4.02 -33.12
C LEU A 476 10.85 -3.06 -34.20
N GLU A 477 11.47 -3.04 -35.39
CA GLU A 477 10.96 -2.26 -36.53
C GLU A 477 9.55 -2.74 -36.95
N GLU A 478 9.32 -4.04 -36.96
CA GLU A 478 7.98 -4.61 -37.24
C GLU A 478 7.00 -4.38 -36.09
N GLU A 479 7.44 -4.43 -34.84
CA GLU A 479 6.61 -4.08 -33.68
C GLU A 479 6.15 -2.61 -33.74
N LEU A 480 7.04 -1.68 -34.12
CA LEU A 480 6.68 -0.29 -34.36
C LEU A 480 5.60 -0.18 -35.45
N CYS A 481 5.75 -0.93 -36.54
CA CYS A 481 4.79 -0.96 -37.64
C CYS A 481 3.41 -1.44 -37.16
N THR A 482 3.38 -2.52 -36.40
CA THR A 482 2.14 -3.07 -35.82
C THR A 482 1.47 -2.09 -34.88
N LEU A 483 2.20 -1.44 -33.96
CA LEU A 483 1.67 -0.45 -33.03
C LEU A 483 1.05 0.76 -33.73
N LEU A 484 1.60 1.17 -34.87
CA LEU A 484 1.06 2.30 -35.64
C LEU A 484 -0.10 1.89 -36.57
N GLY A 485 -0.33 0.58 -36.77
CA GLY A 485 -1.35 0.03 -37.68
C GLY A 485 -2.75 0.54 -37.40
N GLY A 486 -3.17 0.61 -36.13
CA GLY A 486 -4.50 1.12 -35.79
C GLY A 486 -4.73 2.57 -36.23
N ARG A 487 -3.76 3.46 -35.88
CA ARG A 487 -3.83 4.88 -36.29
C ARG A 487 -3.82 5.08 -37.80
N VAL A 488 -3.02 4.28 -38.49
CA VAL A 488 -2.94 4.33 -39.96
C VAL A 488 -4.26 3.85 -40.58
N ALA A 489 -4.88 2.81 -40.06
CA ALA A 489 -6.18 2.33 -40.52
C ALA A 489 -7.27 3.40 -40.36
N GLU A 490 -7.30 4.12 -39.23
CA GLU A 490 -8.21 5.27 -39.06
C GLU A 490 -8.02 6.30 -40.18
N LYS A 491 -6.78 6.70 -40.46
CA LYS A 491 -6.46 7.68 -41.51
C LYS A 491 -6.90 7.20 -42.90
N VAL A 492 -6.53 5.96 -43.26
CA VAL A 492 -6.77 5.41 -44.63
C VAL A 492 -8.26 5.21 -44.90
N ILE A 493 -9.06 4.79 -43.93
CA ILE A 493 -10.46 4.43 -44.12
C ILE A 493 -11.41 5.56 -43.71
N LEU A 494 -11.17 6.20 -42.58
CA LEU A 494 -12.08 7.21 -42.03
C LEU A 494 -11.68 8.63 -42.44
N GLY A 495 -10.45 8.83 -42.95
CA GLY A 495 -9.92 10.14 -43.33
C GLY A 495 -9.66 11.06 -42.16
N ASP A 496 -9.68 10.54 -40.92
CA ASP A 496 -9.46 11.27 -39.67
C ASP A 496 -8.68 10.37 -38.70
N ILE A 497 -8.17 10.95 -37.64
CA ILE A 497 -7.38 10.26 -36.61
C ILE A 497 -7.94 10.58 -35.22
N SER A 498 -7.90 9.61 -34.31
CA SER A 498 -8.47 9.73 -33.00
C SER A 498 -7.39 9.75 -31.87
N THR A 499 -7.85 10.03 -30.66
CA THR A 499 -7.03 9.90 -29.45
C THR A 499 -6.90 8.44 -28.98
N GLY A 500 -7.60 7.50 -29.61
CA GLY A 500 -7.56 6.07 -29.27
C GLY A 500 -6.16 5.48 -29.35
N ALA A 501 -5.38 5.92 -30.33
CA ALA A 501 -4.00 5.47 -30.54
C ALA A 501 -2.95 6.07 -29.55
N SER A 502 -3.36 6.78 -28.51
CA SER A 502 -2.41 7.48 -27.62
C SER A 502 -1.43 6.51 -26.91
N ASN A 503 -1.90 5.36 -26.47
CA ASN A 503 -1.07 4.34 -25.82
C ASN A 503 -0.09 3.69 -26.81
N ASP A 504 -0.57 3.42 -28.03
CA ASP A 504 0.26 2.79 -29.06
C ASP A 504 1.39 3.72 -29.50
N ILE A 505 1.10 5.03 -29.62
CA ILE A 505 2.13 6.05 -29.92
C ILE A 505 3.14 6.18 -28.77
N GLU A 506 2.70 6.14 -27.52
CA GLU A 506 3.59 6.18 -26.35
C GLU A 506 4.53 4.96 -26.32
N ARG A 507 3.98 3.77 -26.53
CA ARG A 507 4.76 2.52 -26.64
C ARG A 507 5.73 2.56 -27.81
N ALA A 508 5.27 2.94 -29.00
CA ALA A 508 6.11 3.06 -30.18
C ALA A 508 7.27 4.06 -29.95
N THR A 509 6.99 5.23 -29.36
CA THR A 509 8.00 6.22 -29.03
C THR A 509 9.03 5.68 -28.04
N THR A 510 8.58 4.92 -27.03
CA THR A 510 9.46 4.30 -26.03
C THR A 510 10.36 3.25 -26.66
N ILE A 511 9.82 2.41 -27.54
CA ILE A 511 10.61 1.40 -28.28
C ILE A 511 11.65 2.08 -29.15
N ALA A 512 11.27 3.04 -29.99
CA ALA A 512 12.17 3.76 -30.88
C ALA A 512 13.29 4.48 -30.10
N ARG A 513 12.95 5.08 -28.95
CA ARG A 513 13.94 5.69 -28.04
C ARG A 513 14.93 4.65 -27.52
N ASN A 514 14.46 3.50 -27.07
CA ASN A 514 15.34 2.42 -26.59
C ASN A 514 16.21 1.87 -27.71
N MET A 515 15.70 1.74 -28.94
CA MET A 515 16.49 1.32 -30.10
C MET A 515 17.66 2.25 -30.36
N VAL A 516 17.45 3.56 -30.26
CA VAL A 516 18.49 4.57 -30.48
C VAL A 516 19.41 4.72 -29.29
N MET A 517 18.86 4.94 -28.10
CA MET A 517 19.64 5.36 -26.93
C MET A 517 20.26 4.20 -26.16
N ARG A 518 19.58 3.04 -26.13
CA ARG A 518 19.99 1.90 -25.27
C ARG A 518 20.60 0.74 -26.04
N TYR A 519 20.02 0.41 -27.21
CA TYR A 519 20.46 -0.77 -27.98
C TYR A 519 21.46 -0.43 -29.06
N GLY A 520 21.66 0.86 -29.36
CA GLY A 520 22.64 1.30 -30.40
C GLY A 520 22.28 0.83 -31.80
N PHE A 521 20.99 0.78 -32.15
CA PHE A 521 20.50 0.31 -33.44
C PHE A 521 20.45 1.39 -34.53
N SER A 522 20.84 2.63 -34.20
CA SER A 522 21.01 3.70 -35.18
C SER A 522 22.30 3.53 -35.96
N GLU A 523 22.25 3.60 -37.28
CA GLU A 523 23.46 3.58 -38.11
C GLU A 523 24.25 4.87 -38.00
N LYS A 524 23.59 6.00 -37.80
CA LYS A 524 24.22 7.32 -37.70
C LYS A 524 24.95 7.50 -36.37
N LEU A 525 24.33 7.09 -35.27
CA LEU A 525 24.85 7.26 -33.90
C LEU A 525 25.76 6.10 -33.47
N GLY A 526 25.71 4.96 -34.18
CA GLY A 526 26.53 3.78 -33.91
C GLY A 526 26.11 3.01 -32.65
N PRO A 527 26.86 1.94 -32.28
CA PRO A 527 26.59 1.09 -31.14
C PRO A 527 27.05 1.73 -29.83
N MET A 528 26.40 2.82 -29.44
CA MET A 528 26.68 3.59 -28.23
C MET A 528 25.42 3.71 -27.37
N VAL A 529 25.60 3.77 -26.05
CA VAL A 529 24.53 4.04 -25.09
C VAL A 529 24.51 5.53 -24.74
N TYR A 530 23.41 6.18 -25.00
CA TYR A 530 23.15 7.58 -24.71
C TYR A 530 22.15 7.70 -23.56
N GLY A 531 22.61 8.00 -22.36
CA GLY A 531 21.77 8.20 -21.17
C GLY A 531 22.14 7.27 -20.03
N SER A 532 22.04 7.76 -18.82
CA SER A 532 21.99 6.97 -17.60
C SER A 532 20.58 6.39 -17.42
N ASP A 533 20.46 5.22 -16.83
CA ASP A 533 19.18 4.58 -16.53
C ASP A 533 18.21 5.61 -15.91
N GLU A 534 17.02 5.78 -16.53
CA GLU A 534 15.95 6.69 -16.07
C GLU A 534 15.39 6.32 -14.67
N ASN A 535 15.90 5.24 -14.07
CA ASN A 535 15.53 4.77 -12.74
C ASN A 535 16.19 5.53 -11.57
N GLU A 536 17.11 6.48 -11.83
CA GLU A 536 17.68 7.37 -10.83
C GLU A 536 16.94 8.72 -10.72
N ILE A 537 15.60 8.72 -10.75
CA ILE A 537 14.82 9.89 -10.31
C ILE A 537 14.96 9.99 -8.80
N PHE A 538 16.06 10.58 -8.34
CA PHE A 538 16.23 10.99 -6.96
C PHE A 538 15.82 12.46 -6.82
N LEU A 539 14.66 12.70 -6.19
CA LEU A 539 14.24 14.01 -5.70
C LEU A 539 15.39 14.67 -4.91
N GLY A 540 16.15 15.53 -5.57
CA GLY A 540 17.22 16.29 -4.94
C GLY A 540 18.53 16.35 -5.72
N ARG A 541 18.74 15.52 -6.75
CA ARG A 541 19.96 15.54 -7.60
C ARG A 541 19.70 15.96 -9.04
N ASP A 542 18.42 16.12 -9.39
CA ASP A 542 17.97 16.44 -10.77
C ASP A 542 18.29 17.85 -11.27
N ILE A 543 18.93 18.69 -10.46
CA ILE A 543 19.25 20.05 -10.90
C ILE A 543 20.64 20.14 -11.55
N SER A 544 21.44 19.07 -11.57
CA SER A 544 22.81 19.12 -12.06
C SER A 544 23.33 17.93 -12.89
N GLN A 545 22.52 16.91 -13.19
CA GLN A 545 22.93 15.92 -14.21
C GLN A 545 22.64 16.49 -15.59
N GLY A 546 23.58 17.28 -16.07
CA GLY A 546 23.65 17.70 -17.47
C GLY A 546 23.67 16.45 -18.35
N ARG A 547 22.96 16.51 -19.47
CA ARG A 547 23.07 15.51 -20.54
C ARG A 547 24.52 15.17 -20.78
N HIS A 548 24.90 13.91 -20.78
CA HIS A 548 26.27 13.46 -21.02
C HIS A 548 26.69 13.52 -22.51
N TYR A 549 25.89 14.19 -23.34
CA TYR A 549 26.10 14.35 -24.78
C TYR A 549 25.76 15.78 -25.22
N SER A 550 26.35 16.21 -26.34
CA SER A 550 26.17 17.56 -26.87
C SER A 550 24.76 17.80 -27.42
N ASP A 551 24.40 19.07 -27.61
CA ASP A 551 23.10 19.44 -28.19
C ASP A 551 22.98 18.94 -29.65
N GLU A 552 24.10 18.78 -30.37
CA GLU A 552 24.15 18.19 -31.70
C GLU A 552 23.76 16.71 -31.65
N VAL A 553 24.31 15.94 -30.72
CA VAL A 553 23.97 14.53 -30.52
C VAL A 553 22.50 14.40 -30.05
N ALA A 554 21.99 15.32 -29.21
CA ALA A 554 20.58 15.33 -28.84
C ALA A 554 19.67 15.51 -30.06
N SER A 555 19.99 16.45 -30.94
CA SER A 555 19.28 16.66 -32.21
C SER A 555 19.31 15.42 -33.12
N ASP A 556 20.46 14.74 -33.16
CA ASP A 556 20.59 13.50 -33.93
C ASP A 556 19.80 12.36 -33.34
N ILE A 557 19.75 12.21 -32.02
CA ILE A 557 18.89 11.24 -31.32
C ILE A 557 17.41 11.48 -31.67
N ASP A 558 16.95 12.72 -31.59
CA ASP A 558 15.55 13.07 -31.93
C ASP A 558 15.24 12.79 -33.41
N ALA A 559 16.20 13.06 -34.31
CA ALA A 559 16.08 12.77 -35.72
C ALA A 559 15.98 11.27 -36.01
N GLU A 560 16.82 10.46 -35.37
CA GLU A 560 16.84 9.00 -35.53
C GLU A 560 15.58 8.35 -34.95
N ILE A 561 15.10 8.80 -33.75
CA ILE A 561 13.83 8.32 -33.19
C ILE A 561 12.68 8.61 -34.17
N ARG A 562 12.62 9.83 -34.71
CA ARG A 562 11.61 10.21 -35.70
C ARG A 562 11.71 9.34 -36.95
N LEU A 563 12.92 9.07 -37.44
CA LEU A 563 13.15 8.25 -38.63
C LEU A 563 12.59 6.83 -38.45
N PHE A 564 12.80 6.18 -37.28
CA PHE A 564 12.22 4.86 -37.00
C PHE A 564 10.69 4.90 -37.01
N ILE A 565 10.10 5.92 -36.39
CA ILE A 565 8.63 6.08 -36.35
C ILE A 565 8.07 6.35 -37.73
N ASP A 566 8.66 7.27 -38.53
CA ASP A 566 8.19 7.62 -39.86
C ASP A 566 8.32 6.42 -40.80
N ASN A 567 9.42 5.69 -40.80
CA ASN A 567 9.59 4.46 -41.58
C ASN A 567 8.55 3.39 -41.25
N ALA A 568 8.27 3.19 -39.97
CA ALA A 568 7.26 2.23 -39.51
C ALA A 568 5.84 2.67 -39.96
N TYR A 569 5.57 3.97 -39.83
CA TYR A 569 4.29 4.56 -40.26
C TYR A 569 4.07 4.38 -41.77
N ASP A 570 5.07 4.72 -42.60
CA ASP A 570 5.00 4.59 -44.07
C ASP A 570 4.83 3.13 -44.48
N ARG A 571 5.51 2.20 -43.82
CA ARG A 571 5.36 0.75 -44.04
C ARG A 571 3.96 0.27 -43.69
N ALA A 572 3.39 0.70 -42.56
CA ALA A 572 2.02 0.37 -42.17
C ALA A 572 1.00 0.95 -43.21
N GLU A 573 1.18 2.20 -43.64
CA GLU A 573 0.32 2.85 -44.63
C GLU A 573 0.34 2.11 -45.96
N LYS A 574 1.52 1.66 -46.40
CA LYS A 574 1.68 0.85 -47.59
C LYS A 574 0.93 -0.48 -47.49
N ILE A 575 1.15 -1.23 -46.38
CA ILE A 575 0.49 -2.52 -46.15
C ILE A 575 -1.03 -2.36 -46.17
N LEU A 576 -1.57 -1.40 -45.41
CA LEU A 576 -3.01 -1.20 -45.33
C LEU A 576 -3.66 -0.66 -46.58
N THR A 577 -2.91 0.08 -47.40
CA THR A 577 -3.40 0.55 -48.69
C THR A 577 -3.42 -0.58 -49.72
N GLU A 578 -2.38 -1.40 -49.80
CA GLU A 578 -2.27 -2.56 -50.69
C GLU A 578 -3.28 -3.67 -50.37
N HIS A 579 -3.66 -3.79 -49.08
CA HIS A 579 -4.56 -4.83 -48.56
C HIS A 579 -5.83 -4.25 -47.93
N ARG A 580 -6.33 -3.16 -48.49
CA ARG A 580 -7.53 -2.48 -48.01
C ARG A 580 -8.77 -3.39 -47.99
N ASP A 581 -8.91 -4.27 -48.98
CA ASP A 581 -9.96 -5.28 -49.05
C ASP A 581 -9.98 -6.22 -47.82
N ARG A 582 -8.82 -6.63 -47.32
CA ARG A 582 -8.70 -7.45 -46.13
C ARG A 582 -9.01 -6.68 -44.87
N LEU A 583 -8.55 -5.43 -44.78
CA LEU A 583 -8.86 -4.53 -43.65
C LEU A 583 -10.38 -4.34 -43.52
N GLU A 584 -11.07 -4.07 -44.66
CA GLU A 584 -12.51 -3.89 -44.68
C GLU A 584 -13.26 -5.20 -44.33
N ALA A 585 -12.77 -6.37 -44.79
CA ALA A 585 -13.35 -7.68 -44.44
C ALA A 585 -13.25 -7.99 -42.93
N VAL A 586 -12.08 -7.82 -42.34
CA VAL A 586 -11.89 -8.03 -40.91
C VAL A 586 -12.73 -7.07 -40.07
N ALA A 587 -12.75 -5.78 -40.45
CA ALA A 587 -13.54 -4.77 -39.75
C ALA A 587 -15.06 -5.06 -39.88
N ALA A 588 -15.56 -5.57 -41.02
CA ALA A 588 -16.96 -5.95 -41.18
C ALA A 588 -17.35 -7.08 -40.21
N VAL A 589 -16.53 -8.13 -40.10
CA VAL A 589 -16.78 -9.22 -39.15
C VAL A 589 -16.73 -8.73 -37.70
N LEU A 590 -15.81 -7.82 -37.37
CA LEU A 590 -15.74 -7.22 -36.04
C LEU A 590 -16.97 -6.37 -35.70
N LEU A 591 -17.53 -5.66 -36.68
CA LEU A 591 -18.76 -4.89 -36.49
C LEU A 591 -19.98 -5.78 -36.27
N GLU A 592 -19.99 -6.99 -36.84
CA GLU A 592 -21.07 -7.96 -36.69
C GLU A 592 -20.95 -8.77 -35.37
N LYS A 593 -19.77 -9.36 -35.14
CA LYS A 593 -19.56 -10.35 -34.06
C LYS A 593 -18.91 -9.77 -32.81
N GLU A 594 -18.35 -8.57 -32.88
CA GLU A 594 -17.58 -7.89 -31.81
C GLU A 594 -16.29 -8.59 -31.40
N LYS A 595 -16.08 -9.86 -31.80
CA LYS A 595 -14.89 -10.67 -31.57
C LYS A 595 -14.57 -11.53 -32.79
N VAL A 596 -13.28 -11.70 -33.06
CA VAL A 596 -12.74 -12.59 -34.08
C VAL A 596 -11.60 -13.39 -33.47
N SER A 597 -11.67 -14.73 -33.54
CA SER A 597 -10.58 -15.61 -33.13
C SER A 597 -9.43 -15.61 -34.13
N GLY A 598 -8.22 -15.98 -33.73
CA GLY A 598 -7.06 -16.11 -34.61
C GLY A 598 -7.31 -17.01 -35.79
N GLU A 599 -7.95 -18.18 -35.59
CA GLU A 599 -8.31 -19.10 -36.69
C GLU A 599 -9.31 -18.50 -37.69
N GLU A 600 -10.26 -17.70 -37.21
CA GLU A 600 -11.22 -17.01 -38.09
C GLU A 600 -10.55 -15.87 -38.86
N PHE A 601 -9.66 -15.15 -38.19
CA PHE A 601 -8.86 -14.09 -38.79
C PHE A 601 -7.96 -14.65 -39.91
N GLU A 602 -7.23 -15.73 -39.67
CA GLU A 602 -6.38 -16.38 -40.68
C GLU A 602 -7.19 -16.80 -41.89
N ARG A 603 -8.36 -17.41 -41.70
CA ARG A 603 -9.26 -17.77 -42.82
C ARG A 603 -9.65 -16.56 -43.65
N ILE A 604 -10.05 -15.45 -43.05
CA ILE A 604 -10.40 -14.21 -43.76
C ILE A 604 -9.20 -13.70 -44.56
N MET A 605 -8.00 -13.81 -44.01
CA MET A 605 -6.78 -13.35 -44.70
C MET A 605 -6.39 -14.26 -45.86
N GLU A 606 -6.62 -15.59 -45.79
CA GLU A 606 -6.35 -16.58 -46.85
C GLU A 606 -7.37 -16.53 -47.96
N GLU A 607 -8.69 -16.51 -47.67
CA GLU A 607 -9.76 -16.44 -48.65
C GLU A 607 -9.59 -15.23 -49.58
N LYS A 608 -9.26 -14.08 -49.06
CA LYS A 608 -8.97 -12.89 -49.82
C LYS A 608 -7.69 -12.97 -50.66
N GLN A 609 -6.77 -13.84 -50.30
CA GLN A 609 -5.57 -14.10 -51.09
C GLN A 609 -5.86 -14.94 -52.31
N GLU A 610 -6.72 -15.97 -52.20
CA GLU A 610 -7.15 -16.82 -53.30
C GLU A 610 -8.02 -16.06 -54.31
N GLU A 611 -8.94 -15.20 -53.84
CA GLU A 611 -9.75 -14.33 -54.72
C GLU A 611 -8.87 -13.44 -55.59
N LYS A 612 -7.87 -12.74 -55.00
CA LYS A 612 -6.92 -11.91 -55.77
C LYS A 612 -6.06 -12.71 -56.72
N ALA A 613 -5.61 -13.90 -56.35
CA ALA A 613 -4.84 -14.76 -57.24
C ALA A 613 -5.69 -15.23 -58.45
N THR A 614 -6.96 -15.54 -58.23
CA THR A 614 -7.92 -15.97 -59.28
C THR A 614 -8.29 -14.82 -60.23
N GLU A 615 -8.43 -13.59 -59.73
CA GLU A 615 -8.65 -12.38 -60.54
C GLU A 615 -7.42 -12.01 -61.38
N ALA A 616 -6.20 -12.21 -60.85
CA ALA A 616 -4.96 -11.93 -61.56
C ALA A 616 -4.66 -12.93 -62.69
N ASP A 617 -5.15 -14.18 -62.56
CA ASP A 617 -4.96 -15.25 -63.55
C ASP A 617 -6.10 -15.34 -64.58
N SER A 618 -7.13 -14.48 -64.45
CA SER A 618 -8.19 -14.37 -65.43
C SER A 618 -7.63 -13.68 -66.69
N PRO A 619 -7.65 -14.30 -67.91
CA PRO A 619 -7.10 -13.71 -69.07
C PRO A 619 -7.97 -12.47 -69.45
N LYS A 620 -7.32 -11.28 -69.48
CA LYS A 620 -7.90 -10.09 -70.06
C LYS A 620 -8.41 -10.43 -71.45
N GLY A 621 -9.75 -10.52 -71.54
CA GLY A 621 -10.42 -10.86 -72.79
C GLY A 621 -9.91 -10.03 -73.97
N ALA A 622 -9.56 -10.75 -75.02
CA ALA A 622 -9.33 -10.18 -76.32
C ALA A 622 -10.61 -9.48 -76.77
N GLU A 623 -10.61 -8.16 -76.70
CA GLU A 623 -11.51 -7.36 -77.52
C GLU A 623 -10.80 -7.05 -78.85
N GLU A 624 -11.34 -7.65 -79.90
CA GLU A 624 -11.12 -7.21 -81.27
C GLU A 624 -11.77 -5.85 -81.53
#